data_7af90449404070f096781585412ed765
#
_entry.id   7af90449404070f096781585412ed765
#
_cell.length_a   1.000
_cell.length_b   1.000
_cell.length_c   1.000
_cell.angle_alpha   90.00
_cell.angle_beta   90.00
_cell.angle_gamma   90.00
#
_symmetry.space_group_name_H-M   'P 1'
#
loop_
_entity.id
_entity.type
_entity.pdbx_description
1 polymer ?
#
loop_
_entity_poly.entity_id
_entity_poly.type
_entity_poly.pdbx_seq_one_letter_code
_entity_poly.pdbx_strand_id
1 'polypeptide(L)'
;MNEHLSDRSIDEAVTERLTRRPWPTTPIRSDIEVSFEFFPTNTPAGAENLAACARALDEVGPSFFSVTYGAGGSTRERTHATIELVKKTTSSDVAGHLTCVAATKDDVQATLDTYRANGVRRIVALRGDTPQDTDPSTLPAGYEDAASLVEAIRSRPDGDDFDISVAASPEVHPKALSAEADLDNLKRKLDAGADRAITQFFFDTDAFLRFQDRARRAGITQPIVPGIMPVTNFGRIRGFAERCGTSIPSWMPDLFGGLDDEPAVQNLIAATVAAEQCRRLAEHGVRQFHFYTMNKPELSLAVCRTLGLRPGGIRVARAC
;
A
#
# COMPACT_ATOMS: atom_id res chain seq x y z
N MET A 1 -17.05 -40.35 -50.37
CA MET A 1 -17.58 -40.65 -49.03
C MET A 1 -17.10 -39.52 -48.14
N ASN A 2 -17.86 -38.42 -48.09
CA ASN A 2 -17.52 -37.19 -47.37
C ASN A 2 -18.18 -37.31 -45.99
N GLU A 3 -17.38 -37.41 -44.95
CA GLU A 3 -17.84 -37.29 -43.60
C GLU A 3 -18.14 -35.80 -43.31
N HIS A 4 -19.40 -35.47 -43.22
CA HIS A 4 -19.88 -34.27 -42.57
C HIS A 4 -19.58 -34.37 -41.06
N LEU A 5 -18.46 -33.84 -40.63
CA LEU A 5 -18.31 -33.46 -39.22
C LEU A 5 -19.29 -32.32 -38.94
N SER A 6 -20.30 -32.65 -38.14
CA SER A 6 -21.43 -31.75 -37.91
C SER A 6 -21.04 -30.50 -37.13
N ASP A 7 -21.42 -29.34 -37.66
CA ASP A 7 -21.31 -28.01 -37.01
C ASP A 7 -21.82 -27.96 -35.58
N ARG A 8 -22.68 -28.91 -35.18
CA ARG A 8 -23.19 -29.04 -33.80
C ARG A 8 -22.14 -29.35 -32.75
N SER A 9 -21.06 -30.08 -33.08
CA SER A 9 -20.04 -30.46 -32.10
C SER A 9 -19.10 -29.32 -31.69
N ILE A 10 -18.92 -28.32 -32.56
CA ILE A 10 -18.07 -27.15 -32.32
C ILE A 10 -18.83 -26.13 -31.45
N ASP A 11 -20.09 -25.87 -31.75
CA ASP A 11 -20.95 -24.97 -30.98
C ASP A 11 -21.21 -25.49 -29.55
N GLU A 12 -21.45 -26.80 -29.39
CA GLU A 12 -21.61 -27.39 -28.08
C GLU A 12 -20.32 -27.33 -27.27
N ALA A 13 -19.16 -27.61 -27.86
CA ALA A 13 -17.86 -27.54 -27.19
C ALA A 13 -17.46 -26.11 -26.82
N VAL A 14 -17.80 -25.13 -27.66
CA VAL A 14 -17.58 -23.69 -27.38
C VAL A 14 -18.53 -23.20 -26.31
N THR A 15 -19.80 -23.56 -26.38
CA THR A 15 -20.80 -23.24 -25.35
C THR A 15 -20.47 -23.90 -24.01
N GLU A 16 -20.03 -25.15 -24.01
CA GLU A 16 -19.60 -25.83 -22.79
C GLU A 16 -18.31 -25.23 -22.19
N ARG A 17 -17.36 -24.76 -23.00
CA ARG A 17 -16.20 -24.00 -22.52
C ARG A 17 -16.55 -22.63 -21.98
N LEU A 18 -17.50 -21.92 -22.59
CA LEU A 18 -17.97 -20.61 -22.13
C LEU A 18 -18.83 -20.71 -20.87
N THR A 19 -19.56 -21.82 -20.69
CA THR A 19 -20.37 -22.08 -19.48
C THR A 19 -19.59 -22.74 -18.34
N ARG A 20 -18.52 -23.45 -18.62
CA ARG A 20 -17.64 -24.07 -17.60
C ARG A 20 -16.61 -23.14 -16.97
N ARG A 21 -16.38 -21.96 -17.51
CA ARG A 21 -15.74 -20.87 -16.77
C ARG A 21 -16.84 -19.91 -16.34
N PRO A 22 -17.37 -20.06 -15.13
CA PRO A 22 -18.16 -18.97 -14.59
C PRO A 22 -17.23 -17.74 -14.69
N TRP A 23 -17.69 -16.72 -15.39
CA TRP A 23 -17.11 -15.38 -15.27
C TRP A 23 -16.78 -15.22 -13.79
N PRO A 24 -15.60 -14.66 -13.41
CA PRO A 24 -15.17 -14.66 -12.01
C PRO A 24 -16.12 -13.80 -11.17
N THR A 25 -17.32 -14.32 -10.96
CA THR A 25 -18.31 -13.82 -10.02
C THR A 25 -18.08 -14.37 -8.62
N THR A 26 -17.16 -15.33 -8.48
CA THR A 26 -16.74 -15.83 -7.18
C THR A 26 -15.81 -14.80 -6.57
N PRO A 27 -16.20 -14.14 -5.47
CA PRO A 27 -15.32 -13.26 -4.71
C PRO A 27 -14.03 -14.00 -4.42
N ILE A 28 -12.90 -13.36 -4.69
CA ILE A 28 -11.60 -14.04 -4.66
C ILE A 28 -11.35 -14.66 -3.30
N ARG A 29 -11.79 -14.05 -2.20
CA ARG A 29 -11.80 -14.65 -0.83
C ARG A 29 -12.49 -13.73 0.20
N SER A 30 -13.08 -14.33 1.24
CA SER A 30 -13.64 -13.63 2.40
C SER A 30 -12.60 -13.19 3.45
N ASP A 31 -11.33 -13.54 3.23
CA ASP A 31 -10.21 -13.34 4.18
C ASP A 31 -9.20 -12.26 3.72
N ILE A 32 -9.55 -11.46 2.71
CA ILE A 32 -8.72 -10.33 2.29
C ILE A 32 -8.92 -9.15 3.24
N GLU A 33 -7.81 -8.58 3.67
CA GLU A 33 -7.74 -7.35 4.45
C GLU A 33 -7.11 -6.24 3.61
N VAL A 34 -7.61 -5.02 3.78
CA VAL A 34 -7.09 -3.86 3.07
C VAL A 34 -6.80 -2.71 4.02
N SER A 35 -5.85 -1.90 3.67
CA SER A 35 -5.55 -0.61 4.30
C SER A 35 -5.28 0.43 3.22
N PHE A 36 -5.44 1.71 3.56
CA PHE A 36 -5.36 2.80 2.59
C PHE A 36 -4.47 3.91 3.10
N GLU A 37 -3.66 4.47 2.20
CA GLU A 37 -2.81 5.61 2.52
C GLU A 37 -3.37 6.90 1.96
N PHE A 38 -3.31 7.93 2.79
CA PHE A 38 -3.60 9.32 2.45
C PHE A 38 -2.37 10.19 2.65
N PHE A 39 -2.31 11.29 1.93
CA PHE A 39 -1.36 12.36 2.18
C PHE A 39 -2.09 13.63 2.65
N PRO A 40 -1.46 14.42 3.55
CA PRO A 40 -2.05 15.63 4.07
C PRO A 40 -2.35 16.63 2.96
N THR A 41 -3.45 17.35 3.10
CA THR A 41 -3.85 18.42 2.19
C THR A 41 -3.52 19.79 2.78
N ASN A 42 -3.37 20.79 1.92
CA ASN A 42 -3.02 22.15 2.31
C ASN A 42 -4.13 23.18 2.05
N THR A 43 -5.31 22.71 1.62
CA THR A 43 -6.46 23.58 1.35
C THR A 43 -7.73 23.02 2.00
N PRO A 44 -8.71 23.87 2.38
CA PRO A 44 -10.00 23.40 2.89
C PRO A 44 -10.72 22.46 1.92
N ALA A 45 -10.77 22.79 0.63
CA ALA A 45 -11.37 21.93 -0.39
C ALA A 45 -10.66 20.56 -0.49
N GLY A 46 -9.32 20.53 -0.36
CA GLY A 46 -8.56 19.29 -0.29
C GLY A 46 -8.95 18.45 0.93
N ALA A 47 -9.15 19.08 2.09
CA ALA A 47 -9.58 18.38 3.30
C ALA A 47 -11.00 17.81 3.17
N GLU A 48 -11.93 18.53 2.55
CA GLU A 48 -13.28 18.04 2.26
C GLU A 48 -13.26 16.83 1.31
N ASN A 49 -12.45 16.91 0.24
CA ASN A 49 -12.26 15.80 -0.70
C ASN A 49 -11.64 14.58 -0.02
N LEU A 50 -10.64 14.77 0.84
CA LEU A 50 -10.04 13.69 1.59
C LEU A 50 -11.06 13.07 2.56
N ALA A 51 -11.86 13.85 3.26
CA ALA A 51 -12.91 13.34 4.13
C ALA A 51 -13.96 12.53 3.35
N ALA A 52 -14.35 13.00 2.15
CA ALA A 52 -15.27 12.25 1.28
C ALA A 52 -14.63 10.93 0.80
N CYS A 53 -13.35 10.96 0.41
CA CYS A 53 -12.58 9.78 0.04
C CYS A 53 -12.50 8.76 1.20
N ALA A 54 -12.18 9.23 2.40
CA ALA A 54 -12.08 8.38 3.58
C ALA A 54 -13.42 7.70 3.91
N ARG A 55 -14.55 8.44 3.89
CA ARG A 55 -15.89 7.86 4.07
C ARG A 55 -16.21 6.75 3.06
N ALA A 56 -15.92 7.02 1.79
CA ALA A 56 -16.18 6.05 0.73
C ALA A 56 -15.35 4.76 0.90
N LEU A 57 -14.09 4.89 1.31
CA LEU A 57 -13.21 3.74 1.56
C LEU A 57 -13.52 3.02 2.87
N ASP A 58 -14.05 3.71 3.89
CA ASP A 58 -14.45 3.10 5.18
C ASP A 58 -15.57 2.07 5.01
N GLU A 59 -16.40 2.21 3.97
CA GLU A 59 -17.48 1.28 3.66
C GLU A 59 -17.01 -0.17 3.44
N VAL A 60 -15.77 -0.39 2.99
CA VAL A 60 -15.24 -1.74 2.78
C VAL A 60 -14.61 -2.36 4.02
N GLY A 61 -14.61 -1.64 5.16
CA GLY A 61 -14.09 -2.11 6.44
C GLY A 61 -12.57 -2.31 6.42
N PRO A 62 -11.76 -1.28 6.11
CA PRO A 62 -10.32 -1.42 6.11
C PRO A 62 -9.77 -1.70 7.52
N SER A 63 -8.63 -2.36 7.59
CA SER A 63 -7.91 -2.58 8.85
C SER A 63 -7.45 -1.27 9.47
N PHE A 64 -7.04 -0.32 8.63
CA PHE A 64 -6.65 1.03 9.04
C PHE A 64 -6.49 1.95 7.82
N PHE A 65 -6.49 3.25 8.11
CA PHE A 65 -6.00 4.30 7.21
C PHE A 65 -4.62 4.76 7.69
N SER A 66 -3.66 5.03 6.78
CA SER A 66 -2.41 5.67 7.15
C SER A 66 -2.34 7.09 6.58
N VAL A 67 -1.65 7.97 7.29
CA VAL A 67 -1.44 9.35 6.86
C VAL A 67 0.05 9.63 6.79
N THR A 68 0.52 10.04 5.60
CA THR A 68 1.94 10.28 5.35
C THR A 68 2.48 11.48 6.12
N TYR A 69 3.79 11.45 6.32
CA TYR A 69 4.54 12.51 6.97
C TYR A 69 5.50 13.15 5.96
N GLY A 70 5.51 14.46 5.86
CA GLY A 70 6.37 15.15 4.89
C GLY A 70 7.85 15.06 5.23
N ALA A 71 8.67 15.19 4.21
CA ALA A 71 10.13 15.18 4.34
C ALA A 71 10.59 16.16 5.44
N GLY A 72 11.49 15.69 6.33
CA GLY A 72 12.02 16.51 7.42
C GLY A 72 10.99 17.06 8.40
N GLY A 73 9.81 16.42 8.52
CA GLY A 73 8.76 16.89 9.42
C GLY A 73 8.02 18.15 8.96
N SER A 74 8.22 18.58 7.71
CA SER A 74 7.61 19.81 7.15
C SER A 74 6.08 19.84 7.14
N THR A 75 5.45 18.69 7.34
CA THR A 75 3.98 18.55 7.37
C THR A 75 3.44 18.07 8.71
N ARG A 76 4.23 18.11 9.80
CA ARG A 76 3.84 17.57 11.12
C ARG A 76 2.43 17.98 11.53
N GLU A 77 2.16 19.29 11.58
CA GLU A 77 0.85 19.82 11.98
C GLU A 77 -0.27 19.39 11.03
N ARG A 78 0.02 19.39 9.72
CA ARG A 78 -0.96 18.95 8.70
C ARG A 78 -1.23 17.44 8.79
N THR A 79 -0.21 16.64 9.09
CA THR A 79 -0.39 15.20 9.32
C THR A 79 -1.29 14.97 10.52
N HIS A 80 -1.05 15.64 11.65
CA HIS A 80 -1.90 15.55 12.84
C HIS A 80 -3.35 15.97 12.54
N ALA A 81 -3.55 17.11 11.88
CA ALA A 81 -4.88 17.58 11.50
C ALA A 81 -5.59 16.61 10.55
N THR A 82 -4.85 15.98 9.62
CA THR A 82 -5.40 14.98 8.72
C THR A 82 -5.76 13.69 9.45
N ILE A 83 -4.94 13.22 10.39
CA ILE A 83 -5.26 12.07 11.24
C ILE A 83 -6.57 12.33 12.01
N GLU A 84 -6.69 13.49 12.64
CA GLU A 84 -7.93 13.86 13.36
C GLU A 84 -9.14 13.91 12.42
N LEU A 85 -8.98 14.47 11.22
CA LEU A 85 -10.04 14.51 10.22
C LEU A 85 -10.51 13.10 9.84
N VAL A 86 -9.58 12.19 9.53
CA VAL A 86 -9.91 10.80 9.17
C VAL A 86 -10.58 10.10 10.35
N LYS A 87 -10.06 10.24 11.58
CA LYS A 87 -10.66 9.66 12.79
C LYS A 87 -12.08 10.16 13.07
N LYS A 88 -12.36 11.43 12.79
CA LYS A 88 -13.72 12.00 12.94
C LYS A 88 -14.68 11.55 11.84
N THR A 89 -14.14 11.11 10.72
CA THR A 89 -14.90 10.84 9.48
C THR A 89 -15.21 9.35 9.29
N THR A 90 -14.36 8.48 9.86
CA THR A 90 -14.39 7.02 9.66
C THR A 90 -14.50 6.29 10.99
N SER A 91 -14.85 5.00 10.92
CA SER A 91 -14.89 4.08 12.07
C SER A 91 -13.62 3.25 12.22
N SER A 92 -12.78 3.21 11.19
CA SER A 92 -11.57 2.40 11.16
C SER A 92 -10.40 3.08 11.88
N ASP A 93 -9.43 2.28 12.29
CA ASP A 93 -8.20 2.78 12.93
C ASP A 93 -7.41 3.70 11.99
N VAL A 94 -6.63 4.61 12.57
CA VAL A 94 -5.72 5.47 11.82
C VAL A 94 -4.29 5.27 12.29
N ALA A 95 -3.38 5.05 11.34
CA ALA A 95 -1.95 5.00 11.54
C ALA A 95 -1.32 6.36 11.19
N GLY A 96 -0.46 6.85 12.06
CA GLY A 96 0.40 7.99 11.77
C GLY A 96 1.74 7.53 11.21
N HIS A 97 2.20 8.12 10.10
CA HIS A 97 3.61 7.97 9.74
C HIS A 97 4.47 8.73 10.76
N LEU A 98 5.65 8.20 11.03
CA LEU A 98 6.63 8.82 11.91
C LEU A 98 8.01 8.67 11.28
N THR A 99 8.67 9.80 11.02
CA THR A 99 10.01 9.83 10.47
C THR A 99 11.03 10.29 11.53
N CYS A 100 12.22 9.72 11.52
CA CYS A 100 13.29 10.12 12.44
C CYS A 100 14.32 11.07 11.82
N VAL A 101 14.36 11.22 10.49
CA VAL A 101 15.27 12.16 9.84
C VAL A 101 14.89 13.61 10.20
N ALA A 102 15.90 14.45 10.40
CA ALA A 102 15.74 15.86 10.77
C ALA A 102 14.88 16.12 12.03
N ALA A 103 14.83 15.15 12.95
CA ALA A 103 14.13 15.24 14.21
C ALA A 103 15.05 14.82 15.36
N THR A 104 14.97 15.53 16.49
CA THR A 104 15.63 15.07 17.72
C THR A 104 14.89 13.85 18.30
N LYS A 105 15.54 13.14 19.22
CA LYS A 105 14.85 12.07 19.96
C LYS A 105 13.65 12.58 20.74
N ASP A 106 13.75 13.77 21.33
CA ASP A 106 12.67 14.42 22.08
C ASP A 106 11.49 14.78 21.16
N ASP A 107 11.75 15.26 19.94
CA ASP A 107 10.70 15.52 18.93
C ASP A 107 9.92 14.27 18.58
N VAL A 108 10.61 13.16 18.42
CA VAL A 108 10.00 11.86 18.13
C VAL A 108 9.16 11.40 19.31
N GLN A 109 9.69 11.48 20.55
CA GLN A 109 8.94 11.12 21.75
C GLN A 109 7.70 11.99 21.95
N ALA A 110 7.80 13.30 21.78
CA ALA A 110 6.65 14.21 21.86
C ALA A 110 5.59 13.91 20.79
N THR A 111 6.00 13.47 19.60
CA THR A 111 5.07 13.05 18.55
C THR A 111 4.34 11.77 18.93
N LEU A 112 5.04 10.77 19.50
CA LEU A 112 4.44 9.53 20.00
C LEU A 112 3.45 9.79 21.13
N ASP A 113 3.79 10.69 22.06
CA ASP A 113 2.89 11.11 23.14
C ASP A 113 1.63 11.77 22.60
N THR A 114 1.77 12.61 21.58
CA THR A 114 0.64 13.24 20.89
C THR A 114 -0.22 12.19 20.19
N TYR A 115 0.37 11.26 19.48
CA TYR A 115 -0.36 10.16 18.85
C TYR A 115 -1.14 9.35 19.88
N ARG A 116 -0.48 8.96 20.97
CA ARG A 116 -1.12 8.22 22.07
C ARG A 116 -2.28 8.97 22.69
N ALA A 117 -2.09 10.25 23.02
CA ALA A 117 -3.13 11.12 23.59
C ALA A 117 -4.36 11.22 22.67
N ASN A 118 -4.14 11.23 21.37
CA ASN A 118 -5.19 11.24 20.35
C ASN A 118 -5.73 9.83 20.01
N GLY A 119 -5.35 8.79 20.75
CA GLY A 119 -5.81 7.42 20.51
C GLY A 119 -5.31 6.80 19.22
N VAL A 120 -4.17 7.28 18.68
CA VAL A 120 -3.46 6.63 17.58
C VAL A 120 -2.53 5.58 18.17
N ARG A 121 -2.71 4.33 17.75
CA ARG A 121 -1.93 3.18 18.22
C ARG A 121 -1.18 2.48 17.09
N ARG A 122 -1.40 2.92 15.85
CA ARG A 122 -0.71 2.38 14.68
C ARG A 122 0.30 3.38 14.14
N ILE A 123 1.52 2.92 13.91
CA ILE A 123 2.64 3.74 13.43
C ILE A 123 3.21 3.13 12.16
N VAL A 124 3.47 3.97 11.17
CA VAL A 124 4.34 3.60 10.06
C VAL A 124 5.69 4.26 10.32
N ALA A 125 6.63 3.46 10.85
CA ALA A 125 7.96 3.93 11.25
C ALA A 125 8.93 3.95 10.06
N LEU A 126 9.44 5.13 9.75
CA LEU A 126 10.28 5.41 8.58
C LEU A 126 11.55 6.17 8.99
N ARG A 127 12.64 6.02 8.23
CA ARG A 127 13.73 6.96 8.33
C ARG A 127 13.30 8.36 7.86
N GLY A 128 12.58 8.39 6.77
CA GLY A 128 12.23 9.61 6.03
C GLY A 128 13.35 10.04 5.07
N ASP A 129 13.01 10.97 4.18
CA ASP A 129 13.97 11.57 3.26
C ASP A 129 14.60 12.82 3.86
N THR A 130 15.89 12.99 3.61
CA THR A 130 16.59 14.23 3.94
C THR A 130 15.94 15.37 3.16
N PRO A 131 15.59 16.49 3.82
CA PRO A 131 15.04 17.66 3.12
C PRO A 131 15.97 18.10 1.99
N GLN A 132 15.39 18.53 0.88
CA GLN A 132 16.16 19.08 -0.24
C GLN A 132 16.99 20.27 0.23
N ASP A 133 18.16 20.42 -0.35
CA ASP A 133 19.09 21.54 -0.07
C ASP A 133 19.59 21.63 1.41
N THR A 134 19.47 20.53 2.16
CA THR A 134 19.95 20.46 3.55
C THR A 134 21.25 19.67 3.59
N ASP A 135 22.29 20.26 4.18
CA ASP A 135 23.54 19.54 4.48
C ASP A 135 23.25 18.48 5.57
N PRO A 136 23.43 17.18 5.30
CA PRO A 136 23.20 16.12 6.28
C PRO A 136 23.96 16.31 7.59
N SER A 137 25.12 17.00 7.59
CA SER A 137 25.90 17.27 8.79
C SER A 137 25.28 18.29 9.74
N THR A 138 24.31 19.08 9.26
CA THR A 138 23.57 20.07 10.05
C THR A 138 22.28 19.54 10.66
N LEU A 139 21.92 18.29 10.35
CA LEU A 139 20.71 17.68 10.87
C LEU A 139 20.86 17.41 12.38
N PRO A 140 19.78 17.56 13.16
CA PRO A 140 19.80 17.26 14.58
C PRO A 140 20.15 15.78 14.83
N ALA A 141 20.83 15.53 15.94
CA ALA A 141 21.11 14.17 16.39
C ALA A 141 19.83 13.49 16.86
N GLY A 142 19.36 12.55 16.07
CA GLY A 142 18.13 11.78 16.31
C GLY A 142 18.38 10.27 16.27
N TYR A 143 17.38 9.52 15.82
CA TYR A 143 17.53 8.11 15.50
C TYR A 143 18.15 7.98 14.10
N GLU A 144 19.07 7.04 13.94
CA GLU A 144 19.86 6.89 12.71
C GLU A 144 19.00 6.39 11.54
N ASP A 145 18.13 5.42 11.83
CA ASP A 145 17.31 4.74 10.84
C ASP A 145 15.97 4.25 11.44
N ALA A 146 15.17 3.59 10.62
CA ALA A 146 13.87 3.07 11.05
C ALA A 146 14.00 1.91 12.05
N ALA A 147 15.10 1.15 12.07
CA ALA A 147 15.28 0.09 13.06
C ALA A 147 15.51 0.69 14.45
N SER A 148 16.40 1.67 14.59
CA SER A 148 16.63 2.38 15.86
C SER A 148 15.38 3.16 16.32
N LEU A 149 14.55 3.64 15.39
CA LEU A 149 13.26 4.23 15.73
C LEU A 149 12.28 3.18 16.30
N VAL A 150 12.18 1.99 15.69
CA VAL A 150 11.35 0.89 16.18
C VAL A 150 11.81 0.43 17.57
N GLU A 151 13.11 0.24 17.77
CA GLU A 151 13.67 -0.10 19.09
C GLU A 151 13.30 0.93 20.16
N ALA A 152 13.39 2.23 19.81
CA ALA A 152 13.03 3.30 20.72
C ALA A 152 11.53 3.31 21.05
N ILE A 153 10.65 3.01 20.08
CA ILE A 153 9.21 2.88 20.34
C ILE A 153 8.97 1.69 21.28
N ARG A 154 9.55 0.52 21.00
CA ARG A 154 9.38 -0.69 21.84
C ARG A 154 9.95 -0.54 23.24
N SER A 155 11.00 0.27 23.41
CA SER A 155 11.62 0.53 24.72
C SER A 155 10.79 1.46 25.62
N ARG A 156 9.71 2.04 25.13
CA ARG A 156 8.80 2.86 25.94
C ARG A 156 7.99 1.96 26.89
N PRO A 157 7.54 2.49 28.05
CA PRO A 157 6.63 1.74 28.95
C PRO A 157 5.31 1.31 28.28
N ASP A 158 4.89 2.03 27.23
CA ASP A 158 3.70 1.78 26.41
C ASP A 158 4.04 1.25 25.02
N GLY A 159 5.26 0.77 24.82
CA GLY A 159 5.77 0.34 23.51
C GLY A 159 4.98 -0.82 22.90
N ASP A 160 4.49 -1.73 23.74
CA ASP A 160 3.68 -2.88 23.31
C ASP A 160 2.26 -2.50 22.86
N ASP A 161 1.77 -1.31 23.22
CA ASP A 161 0.47 -0.81 22.79
C ASP A 161 0.48 -0.36 21.31
N PHE A 162 1.65 -0.18 20.72
CA PHE A 162 1.77 0.27 19.33
C PHE A 162 1.84 -0.91 18.34
N ASP A 163 1.07 -0.82 17.29
CA ASP A 163 1.16 -1.66 16.10
C ASP A 163 2.08 -0.93 15.09
N ILE A 164 3.25 -1.50 14.78
CA ILE A 164 4.30 -0.84 14.03
C ILE A 164 4.48 -1.48 12.66
N SER A 165 4.28 -0.69 11.61
CA SER A 165 4.62 -1.05 10.24
C SER A 165 5.92 -0.35 9.82
N VAL A 166 6.73 -1.03 8.99
CA VAL A 166 7.95 -0.46 8.39
C VAL A 166 7.93 -0.60 6.88
N ALA A 167 8.73 0.21 6.18
CA ALA A 167 8.82 0.14 4.73
C ALA A 167 9.71 -1.02 4.26
N ALA A 168 9.37 -1.58 3.08
CA ALA A 168 10.17 -2.54 2.34
C ALA A 168 10.20 -2.18 0.85
N SER A 169 11.20 -2.65 0.11
CA SER A 169 11.33 -2.43 -1.33
C SER A 169 11.37 -3.77 -2.05
N PRO A 170 10.35 -4.13 -2.85
CA PRO A 170 10.33 -5.42 -3.56
C PRO A 170 11.45 -5.51 -4.62
N GLU A 171 11.82 -4.39 -5.20
CA GLU A 171 12.84 -4.29 -6.26
C GLU A 171 14.08 -3.74 -5.56
N VAL A 172 14.68 -3.32 -4.94
CA VAL A 172 15.83 -2.78 -4.23
C VAL A 172 15.69 -1.27 -4.02
N HIS A 173 15.83 -0.86 -2.80
CA HIS A 173 15.77 0.55 -2.47
C HIS A 173 16.91 1.32 -3.18
N PRO A 174 16.64 2.49 -3.84
CA PRO A 174 17.66 3.22 -4.62
C PRO A 174 18.94 3.60 -3.86
N LYS A 175 18.85 3.73 -2.54
CA LYS A 175 19.98 4.05 -1.65
C LYS A 175 20.64 2.80 -1.04
N ALA A 176 20.17 1.59 -1.34
CA ALA A 176 20.79 0.37 -0.83
C ALA A 176 22.04 0.02 -1.63
N LEU A 177 23.05 -0.52 -0.95
CA LEU A 177 24.28 -0.96 -1.58
C LEU A 177 24.11 -2.21 -2.44
N SER A 178 23.16 -3.07 -2.08
CA SER A 178 22.80 -4.29 -2.81
C SER A 178 21.43 -4.78 -2.37
N ALA A 179 20.89 -5.77 -3.07
CA ALA A 179 19.63 -6.42 -2.73
C ALA A 179 19.70 -7.16 -1.37
N GLU A 180 20.85 -7.71 -1.05
CA GLU A 180 21.13 -8.36 0.24
C GLU A 180 21.13 -7.34 1.37
N ALA A 181 21.85 -6.22 1.18
CA ALA A 181 21.91 -5.15 2.18
C ALA A 181 20.53 -4.52 2.45
N ASP A 182 19.67 -4.40 1.43
CA ASP A 182 18.30 -3.93 1.59
C ASP A 182 17.44 -4.93 2.37
N LEU A 183 17.62 -6.22 2.08
CA LEU A 183 16.93 -7.30 2.80
C LEU A 183 17.39 -7.39 4.26
N ASP A 184 18.69 -7.27 4.53
CA ASP A 184 19.24 -7.23 5.89
C ASP A 184 18.71 -6.02 6.67
N ASN A 185 18.60 -4.86 6.01
CA ASN A 185 18.00 -3.68 6.62
C ASN A 185 16.52 -3.91 6.95
N LEU A 186 15.76 -4.58 6.07
CA LEU A 186 14.38 -4.97 6.39
C LEU A 186 14.33 -5.89 7.59
N LYS A 187 15.20 -6.92 7.61
CA LYS A 187 15.25 -7.87 8.72
C LYS A 187 15.56 -7.17 10.04
N ARG A 188 16.54 -6.25 10.08
CA ARG A 188 16.84 -5.45 11.29
C ARG A 188 15.62 -4.71 11.82
N LYS A 189 14.83 -4.08 10.95
CA LYS A 189 13.60 -3.36 11.34
C LYS A 189 12.55 -4.28 11.96
N LEU A 190 12.39 -5.48 11.41
CA LEU A 190 11.43 -6.46 11.90
C LEU A 190 11.93 -7.13 13.20
N ASP A 191 13.23 -7.43 13.30
CA ASP A 191 13.85 -7.97 14.52
C ASP A 191 13.83 -6.94 15.67
N ALA A 192 13.86 -5.63 15.35
CA ALA A 192 13.70 -4.55 16.31
C ALA A 192 12.28 -4.48 16.93
N GLY A 193 11.34 -5.24 16.39
CA GLY A 193 10.00 -5.37 16.94
C GLY A 193 8.87 -4.79 16.06
N ALA A 194 9.11 -4.52 14.78
CA ALA A 194 8.01 -4.14 13.89
C ALA A 194 7.09 -5.35 13.60
N ASP A 195 5.79 -5.09 13.54
CA ASP A 195 4.75 -6.13 13.39
C ASP A 195 4.59 -6.57 11.93
N ARG A 196 4.88 -5.71 10.98
CA ARG A 196 4.79 -5.98 9.53
C ARG A 196 5.64 -5.03 8.71
N ALA A 197 5.83 -5.41 7.44
CA ALA A 197 6.38 -4.51 6.44
C ALA A 197 5.30 -4.16 5.40
N ILE A 198 5.24 -2.88 4.99
CA ILE A 198 4.45 -2.41 3.85
C ILE A 198 5.45 -2.10 2.73
N THR A 199 5.22 -2.65 1.52
CA THR A 199 6.19 -2.44 0.45
C THR A 199 5.94 -1.13 -0.30
N GLN A 200 7.00 -0.57 -0.88
CA GLN A 200 6.86 0.39 -1.97
C GLN A 200 5.97 -0.23 -3.07
N PHE A 201 5.23 0.60 -3.80
CA PHE A 201 4.47 0.11 -4.94
C PHE A 201 5.39 -0.51 -6.00
N PHE A 202 4.85 -1.42 -6.77
CA PHE A 202 5.53 -2.14 -7.84
C PHE A 202 4.51 -2.54 -8.92
N PHE A 203 4.98 -2.80 -10.14
CA PHE A 203 4.14 -3.24 -11.25
C PHE A 203 4.48 -4.65 -11.72
N ASP A 204 5.68 -5.14 -11.44
CA ASP A 204 6.08 -6.52 -11.68
C ASP A 204 5.70 -7.41 -10.47
N THR A 205 4.60 -8.15 -10.61
CA THR A 205 4.13 -9.08 -9.57
C THR A 205 5.16 -10.16 -9.24
N ASP A 206 5.93 -10.60 -10.24
CA ASP A 206 6.95 -11.63 -10.03
C ASP A 206 8.15 -11.09 -9.25
N ALA A 207 8.47 -9.79 -9.39
CA ALA A 207 9.48 -9.15 -8.54
C ALA A 207 9.10 -9.20 -7.06
N PHE A 208 7.82 -8.90 -6.73
CA PHE A 208 7.33 -9.03 -5.36
C PHE A 208 7.39 -10.48 -4.85
N LEU A 209 6.95 -11.44 -5.65
CA LEU A 209 6.97 -12.85 -5.25
C LEU A 209 8.40 -13.35 -4.99
N ARG A 210 9.34 -13.02 -5.88
CA ARG A 210 10.76 -13.32 -5.67
C ARG A 210 11.32 -12.65 -4.41
N PHE A 211 10.94 -11.40 -4.14
CA PHE A 211 11.32 -10.69 -2.92
C PHE A 211 10.76 -11.39 -1.68
N GLN A 212 9.48 -11.75 -1.67
CA GLN A 212 8.84 -12.45 -0.56
C GLN A 212 9.53 -13.79 -0.26
N ASP A 213 9.92 -14.54 -1.31
CA ASP A 213 10.66 -15.80 -1.15
C ASP A 213 12.06 -15.58 -0.55
N ARG A 214 12.78 -14.54 -0.99
CA ARG A 214 14.08 -14.18 -0.38
C ARG A 214 13.92 -13.81 1.09
N ALA A 215 12.92 -13.02 1.41
CA ALA A 215 12.63 -12.60 2.78
C ALA A 215 12.35 -13.81 3.70
N ARG A 216 11.54 -14.75 3.25
CA ARG A 216 11.25 -15.99 3.99
C ARG A 216 12.51 -16.84 4.21
N ARG A 217 13.38 -16.98 3.18
CA ARG A 217 14.66 -17.68 3.32
C ARG A 217 15.63 -16.99 4.28
N ALA A 218 15.55 -15.66 4.40
CA ALA A 218 16.32 -14.89 5.39
C ALA A 218 15.72 -14.97 6.81
N GLY A 219 14.63 -15.74 7.01
CA GLY A 219 13.99 -15.95 8.31
C GLY A 219 13.00 -14.86 8.70
N ILE A 220 12.54 -14.02 7.77
CA ILE A 220 11.49 -13.04 8.03
C ILE A 220 10.15 -13.78 8.06
N THR A 221 9.48 -13.78 9.21
CA THR A 221 8.19 -14.45 9.45
C THR A 221 7.02 -13.47 9.49
N GLN A 222 7.28 -12.20 9.77
CA GLN A 222 6.26 -11.14 9.83
C GLN A 222 5.61 -10.94 8.45
N PRO A 223 4.36 -10.48 8.42
CA PRO A 223 3.67 -10.16 7.17
C PRO A 223 4.40 -9.12 6.33
N ILE A 224 4.54 -9.40 5.04
CA ILE A 224 4.97 -8.43 4.03
C ILE A 224 3.73 -8.07 3.20
N VAL A 225 3.26 -6.86 3.39
CA VAL A 225 2.03 -6.34 2.78
C VAL A 225 2.38 -5.61 1.49
N PRO A 226 1.92 -6.07 0.32
CA PRO A 226 2.17 -5.36 -0.94
C PRO A 226 1.49 -4.00 -0.96
N GLY A 227 2.26 -2.99 -1.34
CA GLY A 227 1.79 -1.66 -1.65
C GLY A 227 1.27 -1.61 -3.09
N ILE A 228 0.01 -1.28 -3.28
CA ILE A 228 -0.67 -1.25 -4.58
C ILE A 228 -0.98 0.20 -4.96
N MET A 229 -0.51 0.63 -6.13
CA MET A 229 -0.77 1.96 -6.66
C MET A 229 -1.49 1.86 -8.01
N PRO A 230 -2.81 2.10 -8.07
CA PRO A 230 -3.51 2.19 -9.35
C PRO A 230 -2.99 3.35 -10.19
N VAL A 231 -2.78 3.13 -11.49
CA VAL A 231 -2.17 4.09 -12.42
C VAL A 231 -3.16 5.17 -12.82
N THR A 232 -3.27 6.24 -12.04
CA THR A 232 -4.21 7.35 -12.31
C THR A 232 -3.76 8.31 -13.40
N ASN A 233 -2.47 8.40 -13.67
CA ASN A 233 -1.86 9.15 -14.75
C ASN A 233 -0.49 8.54 -15.05
N PHE A 234 -0.33 7.95 -16.22
CA PHE A 234 0.86 7.16 -16.52
C PHE A 234 2.14 8.01 -16.59
N GLY A 235 2.08 9.21 -17.17
CA GLY A 235 3.23 10.09 -17.23
C GLY A 235 3.77 10.49 -15.85
N ARG A 236 2.87 10.82 -14.92
CA ARG A 236 3.24 11.15 -13.54
C ARG A 236 3.76 9.93 -12.77
N ILE A 237 3.14 8.77 -12.96
CA ILE A 237 3.55 7.52 -12.31
C ILE A 237 4.94 7.11 -12.76
N ARG A 238 5.30 7.26 -14.04
CA ARG A 238 6.66 6.99 -14.54
C ARG A 238 7.71 7.78 -13.78
N GLY A 239 7.56 9.10 -13.69
CA GLY A 239 8.52 9.93 -12.96
C GLY A 239 8.55 9.64 -11.45
N PHE A 240 7.43 9.17 -10.88
CA PHE A 240 7.40 8.76 -9.48
C PHE A 240 8.09 7.41 -9.26
N ALA A 241 7.83 6.44 -10.15
CA ALA A 241 8.47 5.12 -10.13
C ALA A 241 9.99 5.22 -10.22
N GLU A 242 10.52 6.07 -11.12
CA GLU A 242 11.95 6.32 -11.25
C GLU A 242 12.59 6.80 -9.93
N ARG A 243 11.95 7.76 -9.25
CA ARG A 243 12.45 8.26 -7.96
C ARG A 243 12.38 7.21 -6.85
N CYS A 244 11.42 6.30 -6.91
CA CYS A 244 11.21 5.24 -5.91
C CYS A 244 12.02 3.97 -6.21
N GLY A 245 12.69 3.88 -7.36
CA GLY A 245 13.42 2.67 -7.77
C GLY A 245 12.46 1.54 -8.21
N THR A 246 11.24 1.90 -8.61
CA THR A 246 10.25 0.94 -9.13
C THR A 246 10.40 0.83 -10.64
N SER A 247 10.52 -0.37 -11.16
CA SER A 247 10.59 -0.62 -12.61
C SER A 247 9.23 -0.42 -13.28
N ILE A 248 9.27 0.04 -14.52
CA ILE A 248 8.09 0.11 -15.40
C ILE A 248 8.18 -1.06 -16.39
N PRO A 249 7.36 -2.11 -16.26
CA PRO A 249 7.34 -3.21 -17.22
C PRO A 249 7.05 -2.75 -18.65
N SER A 250 7.65 -3.43 -19.63
CA SER A 250 7.54 -3.04 -21.05
C SER A 250 6.11 -2.97 -21.61
N TRP A 251 5.20 -3.76 -21.03
CA TRP A 251 3.79 -3.76 -21.42
C TRP A 251 3.02 -2.50 -20.97
N MET A 252 3.52 -1.76 -19.98
CA MET A 252 2.79 -0.58 -19.46
C MET A 252 2.77 0.58 -20.46
N PRO A 253 3.87 0.98 -21.11
CA PRO A 253 3.82 1.98 -22.18
C PRO A 253 2.86 1.61 -23.30
N ASP A 254 2.80 0.33 -23.70
CA ASP A 254 1.91 -0.14 -24.75
C ASP A 254 0.43 -0.05 -24.33
N LEU A 255 0.14 -0.27 -23.04
CA LEU A 255 -1.23 -0.27 -22.53
C LEU A 255 -1.75 1.13 -22.18
N PHE A 256 -0.90 2.00 -21.65
CA PHE A 256 -1.26 3.34 -21.15
C PHE A 256 -0.87 4.48 -22.11
N GLY A 257 -0.04 4.20 -23.13
CA GLY A 257 0.41 5.22 -24.08
C GLY A 257 -0.75 5.83 -24.87
N GLY A 258 -0.75 7.16 -25.01
CA GLY A 258 -1.78 7.89 -25.74
C GLY A 258 -3.10 8.11 -25.01
N LEU A 259 -3.23 7.70 -23.75
CA LEU A 259 -4.46 7.86 -22.97
C LEU A 259 -4.51 9.13 -22.10
N ASP A 260 -3.57 10.05 -22.28
CA ASP A 260 -3.49 11.26 -21.44
C ASP A 260 -4.75 12.14 -21.56
N ASP A 261 -5.37 12.16 -22.74
CA ASP A 261 -6.61 12.90 -23.00
C ASP A 261 -7.89 12.05 -22.81
N GLU A 262 -7.75 10.78 -22.38
CA GLU A 262 -8.85 9.82 -22.18
C GLU A 262 -8.90 9.29 -20.72
N PRO A 263 -9.06 10.16 -19.71
CA PRO A 263 -8.93 9.76 -18.31
C PRO A 263 -9.94 8.69 -17.87
N ALA A 264 -11.12 8.63 -18.49
CA ALA A 264 -12.11 7.60 -18.20
C ALA A 264 -11.62 6.21 -18.66
N VAL A 265 -11.06 6.11 -19.86
CA VAL A 265 -10.49 4.87 -20.40
C VAL A 265 -9.28 4.46 -19.57
N GLN A 266 -8.38 5.40 -19.28
CA GLN A 266 -7.20 5.18 -18.44
C GLN A 266 -7.58 4.62 -17.06
N ASN A 267 -8.61 5.15 -16.41
CA ASN A 267 -9.07 4.67 -15.10
C ASN A 267 -9.61 3.23 -15.16
N LEU A 268 -10.35 2.86 -16.21
CA LEU A 268 -10.85 1.49 -16.40
C LEU A 268 -9.68 0.50 -16.54
N ILE A 269 -8.69 0.84 -17.36
CA ILE A 269 -7.48 0.03 -17.55
C ILE A 269 -6.69 -0.05 -16.21
N ALA A 270 -6.52 1.07 -15.53
CA ALA A 270 -5.80 1.11 -14.26
C ALA A 270 -6.44 0.23 -13.18
N ALA A 271 -7.78 0.25 -13.07
CA ALA A 271 -8.52 -0.61 -12.15
C ALA A 271 -8.35 -2.09 -12.52
N THR A 272 -8.39 -2.42 -13.81
CA THR A 272 -8.22 -3.80 -14.31
C THR A 272 -6.81 -4.33 -14.00
N VAL A 273 -5.77 -3.54 -14.28
CA VAL A 273 -4.38 -3.90 -14.02
C VAL A 273 -4.14 -4.12 -12.53
N ALA A 274 -4.59 -3.18 -11.68
CA ALA A 274 -4.42 -3.31 -10.24
C ALA A 274 -5.22 -4.49 -9.66
N ALA A 275 -6.43 -4.75 -10.17
CA ALA A 275 -7.22 -5.91 -9.77
C ALA A 275 -6.55 -7.24 -10.14
N GLU A 276 -6.00 -7.33 -11.35
CA GLU A 276 -5.25 -8.52 -11.78
C GLU A 276 -3.98 -8.74 -10.96
N GLN A 277 -3.25 -7.66 -10.66
CA GLN A 277 -2.09 -7.71 -9.76
C GLN A 277 -2.49 -8.28 -8.39
N CYS A 278 -3.54 -7.73 -7.77
CA CYS A 278 -4.02 -8.22 -6.48
C CYS A 278 -4.52 -9.68 -6.56
N ARG A 279 -5.20 -10.06 -7.64
CA ARG A 279 -5.69 -11.42 -7.85
C ARG A 279 -4.52 -12.42 -7.91
N ARG A 280 -3.48 -12.14 -8.69
CA ARG A 280 -2.27 -12.97 -8.78
C ARG A 280 -1.59 -13.11 -7.42
N LEU A 281 -1.44 -12.02 -6.68
CA LEU A 281 -0.86 -12.04 -5.34
C LEU A 281 -1.70 -12.89 -4.37
N ALA A 282 -3.03 -12.77 -4.43
CA ALA A 282 -3.94 -13.55 -3.59
C ALA A 282 -3.88 -15.06 -3.90
N GLU A 283 -3.67 -15.45 -5.16
CA GLU A 283 -3.44 -16.85 -5.56
C GLU A 283 -2.16 -17.41 -4.94
N HIS A 284 -1.14 -16.57 -4.74
CA HIS A 284 0.13 -16.94 -4.08
C HIS A 284 0.09 -16.78 -2.55
N GLY A 285 -1.10 -16.63 -1.97
CA GLY A 285 -1.26 -16.63 -0.52
C GLY A 285 -1.25 -15.26 0.15
N VAL A 286 -1.11 -14.16 -0.59
CA VAL A 286 -1.23 -12.81 -0.02
C VAL A 286 -2.68 -12.56 0.42
N ARG A 287 -2.84 -12.01 1.63
CA ARG A 287 -4.16 -11.73 2.23
C ARG A 287 -4.34 -10.30 2.68
N GLN A 288 -3.26 -9.54 2.74
CA GLN A 288 -3.27 -8.14 3.15
C GLN A 288 -2.75 -7.28 1.99
N PHE A 289 -3.42 -6.15 1.72
CA PHE A 289 -3.03 -5.19 0.69
C PHE A 289 -3.08 -3.78 1.24
N HIS A 290 -2.10 -2.98 0.89
CA HIS A 290 -2.05 -1.57 1.24
C HIS A 290 -2.16 -0.72 -0.02
N PHE A 291 -3.17 0.17 -0.10
CA PHE A 291 -3.44 0.95 -1.30
C PHE A 291 -2.95 2.39 -1.16
N TYR A 292 -2.10 2.81 -2.07
CA TYR A 292 -1.71 4.21 -2.26
C TYR A 292 -2.81 4.93 -3.05
N THR A 293 -3.75 5.55 -2.35
CA THR A 293 -5.00 6.04 -2.95
C THR A 293 -4.86 7.30 -3.77
N MET A 294 -3.77 8.05 -3.59
CA MET A 294 -3.61 9.41 -4.13
C MET A 294 -4.78 10.33 -3.75
N ASN A 295 -5.38 10.11 -2.58
CA ASN A 295 -6.60 10.76 -2.06
C ASN A 295 -7.81 10.67 -3.01
N LYS A 296 -7.89 9.58 -3.81
CA LYS A 296 -8.97 9.28 -4.75
C LYS A 296 -9.50 7.87 -4.47
N PRO A 297 -10.80 7.68 -4.20
CA PRO A 297 -11.32 6.39 -3.77
C PRO A 297 -11.62 5.43 -4.94
N GLU A 298 -11.93 5.94 -6.14
CA GLU A 298 -12.64 5.22 -7.18
C GLU A 298 -11.91 3.94 -7.61
N LEU A 299 -10.61 4.05 -7.92
CA LEU A 299 -9.83 2.90 -8.40
C LEU A 299 -9.60 1.87 -7.30
N SER A 300 -9.27 2.33 -6.08
CA SER A 300 -9.09 1.44 -4.93
C SER A 300 -10.38 0.71 -4.58
N LEU A 301 -11.53 1.40 -4.61
CA LEU A 301 -12.85 0.77 -4.42
C LEU A 301 -13.14 -0.25 -5.51
N ALA A 302 -12.88 0.06 -6.79
CA ALA A 302 -13.07 -0.88 -7.89
C ALA A 302 -12.27 -2.16 -7.67
N VAL A 303 -10.99 -2.05 -7.28
CA VAL A 303 -10.15 -3.21 -6.94
C VAL A 303 -10.70 -3.96 -5.74
N CYS A 304 -11.08 -3.28 -4.65
CA CYS A 304 -11.68 -3.92 -3.47
C CYS A 304 -12.93 -4.72 -3.83
N ARG A 305 -13.78 -4.18 -4.72
CA ARG A 305 -14.99 -4.89 -5.20
C ARG A 305 -14.64 -6.17 -5.98
N THR A 306 -13.60 -6.13 -6.82
CA THR A 306 -13.14 -7.33 -7.54
C THR A 306 -12.52 -8.37 -6.60
N LEU A 307 -11.92 -7.93 -5.49
CA LEU A 307 -11.41 -8.79 -4.43
C LEU A 307 -12.53 -9.36 -3.52
N GLY A 308 -13.78 -8.97 -3.74
CA GLY A 308 -14.92 -9.49 -2.99
C GLY A 308 -15.32 -8.69 -1.75
N LEU A 309 -14.64 -7.57 -1.48
CA LEU A 309 -15.00 -6.68 -0.37
C LEU A 309 -16.28 -5.91 -0.68
N ARG A 310 -17.18 -5.80 0.30
CA ARG A 310 -18.52 -5.19 0.15
C ARG A 310 -18.75 -4.14 1.24
N PRO A 311 -19.67 -3.17 1.03
CA PRO A 311 -20.09 -2.24 2.07
C PRO A 311 -20.60 -2.96 3.31
N GLY A 312 -20.37 -2.34 4.46
CA GLY A 312 -20.78 -2.88 5.75
C GLY A 312 -19.95 -4.05 6.25
N GLY A 313 -18.76 -4.29 5.66
CA GLY A 313 -17.89 -5.39 6.09
C GLY A 313 -18.50 -6.78 5.86
N ILE A 314 -19.58 -6.87 5.06
CA ILE A 314 -20.23 -8.14 4.74
C ILE A 314 -19.24 -8.96 3.90
N ARG A 315 -18.56 -9.88 4.58
CA ARG A 315 -17.77 -10.91 3.91
C ARG A 315 -18.76 -11.91 3.33
N VAL A 316 -18.77 -12.05 2.00
CA VAL A 316 -19.62 -13.04 1.35
C VAL A 316 -19.11 -14.42 1.76
N ALA A 317 -19.83 -15.05 2.69
CA ALA A 317 -19.56 -16.44 3.06
C ALA A 317 -19.71 -17.32 1.79
N ARG A 318 -18.80 -18.26 1.59
CA ARG A 318 -18.94 -19.27 0.56
C ARG A 318 -20.26 -20.01 0.79
N ALA A 319 -21.12 -20.04 -0.21
CA ALA A 319 -22.04 -21.15 -0.33
C ALA A 319 -21.19 -22.42 -0.55
N CYS A 320 -21.29 -23.36 0.39
CA CYS A 320 -20.69 -24.67 0.29
C CYS A 320 -21.25 -25.44 -0.90
#